data_dc04d54eecdc0d5cc7a3d4f973dab159
#
_entry.id   dc04d54eecdc0d5cc7a3d4f973dab159
#
_cell.length_a   1.000
_cell.length_b   1.000
_cell.length_c   1.000
_cell.angle_alpha   90.00
_cell.angle_beta   90.00
_cell.angle_gamma   90.00
#
_symmetry.space_group_name_H-M   'P 1'
#
loop_
_entity.id
_entity.type
_entity.pdbx_description
1 polymer ?
#
loop_
_entity_poly.entity_id
_entity_poly.type
_entity_poly.pdbx_seq_one_letter_code
_entity_poly.pdbx_strand_id
1 'polypeptide(L)'
;MDYQTLFNKNWEELETISSTVAKVTKFLDVLAAYHEDEDSFDLMVAGISVNLQGICMDAERLFSHIANHIDGYMPSGDQWQRKLFQQMAVPLPNKRDRVIRQDTLSFLLEMRTFKVSVRGGFGDELDDTAIIGMAMRLPECFELLKQDCLAFHHKLQHSGNTVLSVQPPLSYSR
;
A
#
# COMPACT_ATOMS: atom_id res chain seq x y z
N MET A 1 2.05 16.50 -12.71
CA MET A 1 2.70 16.54 -11.37
C MET A 1 4.15 16.22 -11.60
N ASP A 2 5.08 17.00 -11.05
CA ASP A 2 6.50 16.67 -11.10
C ASP A 2 6.85 15.51 -10.16
N TYR A 3 8.03 14.94 -10.34
CA TYR A 3 8.52 13.79 -9.57
C TYR A 3 8.55 14.08 -8.06
N GLN A 4 9.03 15.26 -7.65
CA GLN A 4 9.18 15.59 -6.23
C GLN A 4 7.82 15.67 -5.52
N THR A 5 6.82 16.23 -6.18
CA THR A 5 5.46 16.31 -5.65
C THR A 5 4.84 14.91 -5.52
N LEU A 6 5.07 14.01 -6.49
CA LEU A 6 4.61 12.63 -6.41
C LEU A 6 5.29 11.88 -5.26
N PHE A 7 6.62 12.04 -5.13
CA PHE A 7 7.37 11.43 -4.03
C PHE A 7 6.84 11.87 -2.67
N ASN A 8 6.65 13.17 -2.48
CA ASN A 8 6.18 13.72 -1.21
C ASN A 8 4.78 13.17 -0.85
N LYS A 9 3.85 13.11 -1.80
CA LYS A 9 2.51 12.53 -1.57
C LYS A 9 2.57 11.06 -1.20
N ASN A 10 3.37 10.28 -1.90
CA ASN A 10 3.53 8.86 -1.58
C ASN A 10 4.21 8.66 -0.22
N TRP A 11 5.13 9.57 0.16
CA TRP A 11 5.76 9.55 1.48
C TRP A 11 4.76 9.86 2.60
N GLU A 12 3.90 10.86 2.42
CA GLU A 12 2.81 11.18 3.36
C GLU A 12 1.88 9.98 3.60
N GLU A 13 1.51 9.24 2.55
CA GLU A 13 0.70 8.03 2.69
C GLU A 13 1.48 6.93 3.46
N LEU A 14 2.76 6.74 3.19
CA LEU A 14 3.59 5.77 3.92
C LEU A 14 3.74 6.15 5.41
N GLU A 15 3.86 7.42 5.76
CA GLU A 15 3.90 7.89 7.15
C GLU A 15 2.56 7.65 7.85
N THR A 16 1.45 7.88 7.16
CA THR A 16 0.09 7.59 7.67
C THR A 16 -0.06 6.10 7.96
N ILE A 17 0.33 5.23 7.04
CA ILE A 17 0.33 3.77 7.23
C ILE A 17 1.23 3.40 8.43
N SER A 18 2.44 3.94 8.51
CA SER A 18 3.39 3.69 9.61
C SER A 18 2.77 4.01 10.98
N SER A 19 2.12 5.16 11.09
CA SER A 19 1.42 5.57 12.31
C SER A 19 0.30 4.60 12.69
N THR A 20 -0.45 4.12 11.68
CA THR A 20 -1.54 3.17 11.91
C THR A 20 -1.01 1.78 12.28
N VAL A 21 0.09 1.32 11.67
CA VAL A 21 0.79 0.09 12.07
C VAL A 21 1.21 0.14 13.53
N ALA A 22 1.79 1.25 13.99
CA ALA A 22 2.18 1.43 15.38
C ALA A 22 0.97 1.38 16.34
N LYS A 23 -0.21 1.88 15.93
CA LYS A 23 -1.45 1.76 16.72
C LYS A 23 -1.92 0.31 16.81
N VAL A 24 -1.90 -0.43 15.69
CA VAL A 24 -2.29 -1.85 15.66
C VAL A 24 -1.36 -2.67 16.57
N THR A 25 -0.05 -2.42 16.53
CA THR A 25 0.92 -3.08 17.42
C THR A 25 0.57 -2.85 18.90
N LYS A 26 0.22 -1.60 19.28
CA LYS A 26 -0.22 -1.29 20.64
C LYS A 26 -1.51 -2.04 21.04
N PHE A 27 -2.47 -2.18 20.12
CA PHE A 27 -3.67 -2.98 20.40
C PHE A 27 -3.33 -4.45 20.65
N LEU A 28 -2.39 -5.02 19.88
CA LEU A 28 -1.91 -6.40 20.10
C LEU A 28 -1.20 -6.55 21.45
N ASP A 29 -0.37 -5.58 21.84
CA ASP A 29 0.30 -5.60 23.15
C ASP A 29 -0.72 -5.57 24.29
N VAL A 30 -1.77 -4.77 24.17
CA VAL A 30 -2.85 -4.69 25.16
C VAL A 30 -3.65 -5.99 25.20
N LEU A 31 -4.00 -6.57 24.04
CA LEU A 31 -4.68 -7.87 23.96
C LEU A 31 -3.86 -8.99 24.65
N ALA A 32 -2.54 -8.98 24.46
CA ALA A 32 -1.65 -9.95 25.09
C ALA A 32 -1.58 -9.81 26.62
N ALA A 33 -1.80 -8.60 27.14
CA ALA A 33 -1.71 -8.29 28.55
C ALA A 33 -3.04 -8.43 29.33
N TYR A 34 -4.18 -8.33 28.65
CA TYR A 34 -5.52 -8.31 29.26
C TYR A 34 -6.39 -9.42 28.67
N HIS A 35 -6.54 -10.53 29.42
CA HIS A 35 -7.35 -11.69 29.00
C HIS A 35 -8.68 -11.87 29.76
N GLU A 36 -9.06 -10.92 30.62
CA GLU A 36 -10.09 -11.18 31.63
C GLU A 36 -11.49 -10.65 31.30
N ASP A 37 -11.66 -9.83 30.26
CA ASP A 37 -12.94 -9.22 29.93
C ASP A 37 -13.26 -9.38 28.43
N GLU A 38 -14.31 -10.18 28.13
CA GLU A 38 -14.73 -10.49 26.76
C GLU A 38 -15.16 -9.24 25.97
N ASP A 39 -15.89 -8.30 26.61
CA ASP A 39 -16.33 -7.06 25.97
C ASP A 39 -15.14 -6.19 25.56
N SER A 40 -14.10 -6.11 26.39
CA SER A 40 -12.87 -5.38 26.07
C SER A 40 -12.07 -6.04 24.96
N PHE A 41 -12.06 -7.37 24.90
CA PHE A 41 -11.42 -8.12 23.81
C PHE A 41 -12.08 -7.80 22.48
N ASP A 42 -13.41 -7.92 22.38
CA ASP A 42 -14.18 -7.65 21.17
C ASP A 42 -13.97 -6.22 20.67
N LEU A 43 -13.97 -5.25 21.59
CA LEU A 43 -13.74 -3.83 21.25
C LEU A 43 -12.33 -3.62 20.66
N MET A 44 -11.31 -4.28 21.21
CA MET A 44 -9.95 -4.17 20.70
C MET A 44 -9.80 -4.83 19.33
N VAL A 45 -10.38 -6.01 19.11
CA VAL A 45 -10.39 -6.68 17.81
C VAL A 45 -11.11 -5.84 16.76
N ALA A 46 -12.25 -5.25 17.10
CA ALA A 46 -12.95 -4.30 16.24
C ALA A 46 -12.07 -3.08 15.91
N GLY A 47 -11.36 -2.54 16.90
CA GLY A 47 -10.40 -1.45 16.71
C GLY A 47 -9.27 -1.82 15.75
N ILE A 48 -8.69 -3.02 15.88
CA ILE A 48 -7.68 -3.55 14.96
C ILE A 48 -8.26 -3.64 13.55
N SER A 49 -9.44 -4.22 13.40
CA SER A 49 -10.12 -4.39 12.12
C SER A 49 -10.31 -3.06 11.37
N VAL A 50 -10.78 -2.02 12.06
CA VAL A 50 -10.95 -0.67 11.48
C VAL A 50 -9.60 -0.09 11.01
N ASN A 51 -8.54 -0.27 11.80
CA ASN A 51 -7.20 0.22 11.42
C ASN A 51 -6.62 -0.56 10.22
N LEU A 52 -6.82 -1.88 10.13
CA LEU A 52 -6.42 -2.68 8.95
C LEU A 52 -7.14 -2.19 7.68
N GLN A 53 -8.43 -1.87 7.77
CA GLN A 53 -9.17 -1.27 6.65
C GLN A 53 -8.59 0.10 6.25
N GLY A 54 -8.25 0.93 7.22
CA GLY A 54 -7.59 2.23 7.00
C GLY A 54 -6.30 2.07 6.20
N ILE A 55 -5.41 1.17 6.62
CA ILE A 55 -4.14 0.88 5.92
C ILE A 55 -4.37 0.45 4.47
N CYS A 56 -5.38 -0.41 4.23
CA CYS A 56 -5.72 -0.82 2.86
C CYS A 56 -6.14 0.37 1.99
N MET A 57 -6.91 1.33 2.55
CA MET A 57 -7.32 2.55 1.85
C MET A 57 -6.13 3.48 1.57
N ASP A 58 -5.19 3.59 2.50
CA ASP A 58 -3.99 4.42 2.33
C ASP A 58 -3.08 3.83 1.23
N ALA A 59 -2.91 2.51 1.20
CA ALA A 59 -2.20 1.83 0.12
C ALA A 59 -2.89 2.02 -1.26
N GLU A 60 -4.24 1.97 -1.31
CA GLU A 60 -5.01 2.27 -2.51
C GLU A 60 -4.74 3.72 -2.98
N ARG A 61 -4.67 4.72 -2.09
CA ARG A 61 -4.35 6.11 -2.44
C ARG A 61 -2.93 6.27 -2.96
N LEU A 62 -1.95 5.68 -2.27
CA LEU A 62 -0.56 5.67 -2.69
C LEU A 62 -0.41 5.18 -4.13
N PHE A 63 -0.97 4.02 -4.44
CA PHE A 63 -0.88 3.44 -5.78
C PHE A 63 -1.71 4.17 -6.82
N SER A 64 -2.81 4.80 -6.42
CA SER A 64 -3.58 5.67 -7.30
C SER A 64 -2.78 6.89 -7.76
N HIS A 65 -1.93 7.46 -6.90
CA HIS A 65 -1.01 8.53 -7.31
C HIS A 65 -0.06 8.05 -8.40
N ILE A 66 0.52 6.86 -8.27
CA ILE A 66 1.42 6.29 -9.28
C ILE A 66 0.68 5.98 -10.58
N ALA A 67 -0.47 5.29 -10.50
CA ALA A 67 -1.28 4.94 -11.66
C ALA A 67 -1.71 6.16 -12.47
N ASN A 68 -2.16 7.22 -11.80
CA ASN A 68 -2.60 8.43 -12.49
C ASN A 68 -1.46 9.24 -13.09
N HIS A 69 -0.31 9.34 -12.40
CA HIS A 69 0.74 10.28 -12.80
C HIS A 69 1.87 9.66 -13.62
N ILE A 70 2.13 8.37 -13.45
CA ILE A 70 3.17 7.66 -14.20
C ILE A 70 2.55 6.78 -15.28
N ASP A 71 1.59 5.93 -14.89
CA ASP A 71 0.98 4.99 -15.83
C ASP A 71 0.04 5.72 -16.80
N GLY A 72 -0.59 6.82 -16.35
CA GLY A 72 -1.62 7.55 -17.12
C GLY A 72 -2.90 6.73 -17.28
N TYR A 73 -3.09 5.70 -16.47
CA TYR A 73 -4.24 4.82 -16.50
C TYR A 73 -4.58 4.33 -15.07
N MET A 74 -5.83 4.47 -14.70
CA MET A 74 -6.41 3.99 -13.45
C MET A 74 -7.42 2.90 -13.73
N PRO A 75 -7.31 1.69 -13.15
CA PRO A 75 -8.33 0.65 -13.30
C PRO A 75 -9.70 1.12 -12.83
N SER A 76 -10.75 0.61 -13.45
CA SER A 76 -12.14 0.96 -13.14
C SER A 76 -13.04 -0.29 -13.12
N GLY A 77 -14.31 -0.09 -12.72
CA GLY A 77 -15.30 -1.14 -12.63
C GLY A 77 -15.08 -2.08 -11.44
N ASP A 78 -15.72 -3.24 -11.48
CA ASP A 78 -15.61 -4.21 -10.40
C ASP A 78 -14.17 -4.63 -10.15
N GLN A 79 -13.82 -4.76 -8.88
CA GLN A 79 -12.48 -5.17 -8.41
C GLN A 79 -11.33 -4.24 -8.87
N TRP A 80 -11.62 -2.95 -9.10
CA TRP A 80 -10.59 -1.99 -9.53
C TRP A 80 -9.38 -1.91 -8.58
N GLN A 81 -9.59 -2.06 -7.27
CA GLN A 81 -8.52 -2.08 -6.28
C GLN A 81 -7.58 -3.28 -6.48
N ARG A 82 -8.14 -4.47 -6.73
CA ARG A 82 -7.35 -5.66 -7.03
C ARG A 82 -6.52 -5.46 -8.30
N LYS A 83 -7.14 -4.91 -9.34
CA LYS A 83 -6.46 -4.60 -10.61
C LYS A 83 -5.36 -3.57 -10.40
N LEU A 84 -5.59 -2.57 -9.53
CA LEU A 84 -4.59 -1.55 -9.17
C LEU A 84 -3.37 -2.18 -8.50
N PHE A 85 -3.55 -3.04 -7.50
CA PHE A 85 -2.44 -3.72 -6.83
C PHE A 85 -1.67 -4.62 -7.80
N GLN A 86 -2.38 -5.37 -8.65
CA GLN A 86 -1.75 -6.19 -9.69
C GLN A 86 -0.98 -5.35 -10.72
N GLN A 87 -1.50 -4.19 -11.10
CA GLN A 87 -0.80 -3.24 -11.98
C GLN A 87 0.52 -2.78 -11.38
N MET A 88 0.57 -2.53 -10.08
CA MET A 88 1.80 -2.12 -9.38
C MET A 88 2.86 -3.23 -9.32
N ALA A 89 2.47 -4.48 -9.36
CA ALA A 89 3.39 -5.63 -9.29
C ALA A 89 4.04 -6.01 -10.62
N VAL A 90 3.63 -5.41 -11.73
CA VAL A 90 4.20 -5.68 -13.06
C VAL A 90 4.92 -4.45 -13.61
N PRO A 91 5.99 -4.64 -14.43
CA PRO A 91 6.61 -3.53 -15.14
C PRO A 91 5.66 -3.03 -16.25
N LEU A 92 5.71 -1.73 -16.50
CA LEU A 92 5.01 -1.10 -17.62
C LEU A 92 6.04 -0.66 -18.66
N PRO A 93 6.14 -1.35 -19.82
CA PRO A 93 7.15 -1.07 -20.82
C PRO A 93 7.19 0.40 -21.22
N ASN A 94 8.39 0.98 -21.33
CA ASN A 94 8.65 2.39 -21.66
C ASN A 94 8.13 3.43 -20.65
N LYS A 95 7.59 3.01 -19.51
CA LYS A 95 7.12 3.92 -18.45
C LYS A 95 7.81 3.68 -17.11
N ARG A 96 7.79 2.44 -16.61
CA ARG A 96 8.36 2.12 -15.29
C ARG A 96 8.61 0.64 -15.07
N ASP A 97 9.49 0.34 -14.12
CA ASP A 97 9.60 -0.97 -13.48
C ASP A 97 8.38 -1.28 -12.59
N ARG A 98 8.33 -2.52 -12.07
CA ARG A 98 7.37 -2.86 -11.02
C ARG A 98 7.58 -1.94 -9.80
N VAL A 99 6.47 -1.58 -9.16
CA VAL A 99 6.48 -0.78 -7.92
C VAL A 99 6.66 -1.67 -6.70
N ILE A 100 5.97 -2.81 -6.67
CA ILE A 100 5.98 -3.77 -5.55
C ILE A 100 6.37 -5.17 -6.01
N ARG A 101 6.94 -5.93 -5.09
CA ARG A 101 7.24 -7.36 -5.29
C ARG A 101 6.00 -8.23 -5.08
N GLN A 102 6.11 -9.51 -5.42
CA GLN A 102 5.00 -10.47 -5.32
C GLN A 102 4.53 -10.70 -3.88
N ASP A 103 5.44 -10.72 -2.91
CA ASP A 103 5.10 -10.91 -1.49
C ASP A 103 4.25 -9.75 -0.97
N THR A 104 4.62 -8.51 -1.30
CA THR A 104 3.84 -7.31 -0.97
C THR A 104 2.46 -7.35 -1.64
N LEU A 105 2.38 -7.75 -2.92
CA LEU A 105 1.11 -7.93 -3.61
C LEU A 105 0.22 -8.95 -2.92
N SER A 106 0.77 -10.12 -2.57
CA SER A 106 0.02 -11.20 -1.92
C SER A 106 -0.59 -10.75 -0.60
N PHE A 107 0.17 -10.05 0.23
CA PHE A 107 -0.31 -9.49 1.49
C PHE A 107 -1.42 -8.44 1.29
N LEU A 108 -1.25 -7.51 0.35
CA LEU A 108 -2.25 -6.48 0.06
C LEU A 108 -3.56 -7.09 -0.48
N LEU A 109 -3.47 -8.13 -1.30
CA LEU A 109 -4.65 -8.85 -1.79
C LEU A 109 -5.38 -9.60 -0.68
N GLU A 110 -4.65 -10.22 0.25
CA GLU A 110 -5.22 -10.87 1.43
C GLU A 110 -5.93 -9.83 2.31
N MET A 111 -5.28 -8.73 2.63
CA MET A 111 -5.84 -7.63 3.43
C MET A 111 -7.10 -7.02 2.77
N ARG A 112 -7.12 -6.93 1.44
CA ARG A 112 -8.30 -6.46 0.70
C ARG A 112 -9.49 -7.43 0.82
N THR A 113 -9.25 -8.73 0.78
CA THR A 113 -10.30 -9.74 0.96
C THR A 113 -10.96 -9.59 2.32
N PHE A 114 -10.15 -9.38 3.34
CA PHE A 114 -10.58 -9.09 4.70
C PHE A 114 -11.46 -7.83 4.80
N LYS A 115 -11.05 -6.73 4.14
CA LYS A 115 -11.83 -5.48 4.06
C LYS A 115 -13.24 -5.69 3.47
N VAL A 116 -13.37 -6.54 2.45
CA VAL A 116 -14.67 -6.86 1.83
C VAL A 116 -15.54 -7.67 2.80
N SER A 117 -14.98 -8.65 3.47
CA SER A 117 -15.70 -9.49 4.44
C SER A 117 -16.26 -8.68 5.60
N VAL A 118 -15.50 -7.73 6.14
CA VAL A 118 -15.96 -6.83 7.22
C VAL A 118 -17.07 -5.87 6.76
N ARG A 119 -17.06 -5.45 5.49
CA ARG A 119 -18.11 -4.58 4.92
C ARG A 119 -19.39 -5.31 4.53
N GLY A 120 -19.31 -6.62 4.29
CA GLY A 120 -20.36 -7.39 3.63
C GLY A 120 -21.54 -7.82 4.49
N GLY A 121 -21.55 -7.59 5.82
CA GLY A 121 -22.69 -8.03 6.60
C GLY A 121 -22.62 -7.80 8.10
N PHE A 122 -23.68 -7.27 8.63
CA PHE A 122 -24.13 -7.46 10.00
C PHE A 122 -24.56 -8.93 10.13
N GLY A 123 -23.66 -9.83 10.48
CA GLY A 123 -24.03 -11.22 10.72
C GLY A 123 -22.96 -12.29 10.46
N ASP A 124 -21.93 -12.00 9.68
CA ASP A 124 -20.75 -12.85 9.65
C ASP A 124 -19.91 -12.51 10.89
N GLU A 125 -19.79 -13.47 11.82
CA GLU A 125 -18.87 -13.36 12.95
C GLU A 125 -17.49 -12.98 12.40
N LEU A 126 -16.96 -11.84 12.87
CA LEU A 126 -15.60 -11.44 12.57
C LEU A 126 -14.71 -12.60 13.03
N ASP A 127 -13.94 -13.19 12.11
CA ASP A 127 -12.96 -14.19 12.49
C ASP A 127 -11.78 -13.48 13.21
N ASP A 128 -11.89 -13.38 14.52
CA ASP A 128 -10.91 -12.73 15.39
C ASP A 128 -9.52 -13.29 15.18
N THR A 129 -9.42 -14.61 14.94
CA THR A 129 -8.16 -15.29 14.65
C THR A 129 -7.54 -14.77 13.37
N ALA A 130 -8.33 -14.57 12.32
CA ALA A 130 -7.86 -14.01 11.05
C ALA A 130 -7.44 -12.55 11.21
N ILE A 131 -8.20 -11.73 11.96
CA ILE A 131 -7.89 -10.33 12.25
C ILE A 131 -6.55 -10.22 12.98
N ILE A 132 -6.40 -10.96 14.09
CA ILE A 132 -5.19 -10.96 14.91
C ILE A 132 -4.01 -11.49 14.10
N GLY A 133 -4.18 -12.58 13.36
CA GLY A 133 -3.14 -13.15 12.50
C GLY A 133 -2.65 -12.20 11.43
N MET A 134 -3.55 -11.42 10.81
CA MET A 134 -3.21 -10.34 9.86
C MET A 134 -2.43 -9.22 10.56
N ALA A 135 -2.91 -8.78 11.73
CA ALA A 135 -2.30 -7.71 12.51
C ALA A 135 -0.87 -8.06 12.97
N MET A 136 -0.63 -9.30 13.36
CA MET A 136 0.70 -9.78 13.78
C MET A 136 1.74 -9.72 12.65
N ARG A 137 1.34 -9.95 11.40
CA ARG A 137 2.24 -9.90 10.23
C ARG A 137 2.41 -8.48 9.68
N LEU A 138 1.57 -7.55 10.09
CA LEU A 138 1.49 -6.21 9.53
C LEU A 138 2.82 -5.44 9.60
N PRO A 139 3.59 -5.41 10.71
CA PRO A 139 4.85 -4.66 10.76
C PRO A 139 5.87 -5.11 9.72
N GLU A 140 6.04 -6.42 9.54
CA GLU A 140 6.97 -6.98 8.54
C GLU A 140 6.50 -6.67 7.11
N CYS A 141 5.22 -6.85 6.84
CA CYS A 141 4.65 -6.56 5.52
C CYS A 141 4.69 -5.07 5.18
N PHE A 142 4.53 -4.19 6.16
CA PHE A 142 4.69 -2.76 5.95
C PHE A 142 6.14 -2.38 5.61
N GLU A 143 7.14 -2.97 6.27
CA GLU A 143 8.54 -2.74 5.93
C GLU A 143 8.86 -3.20 4.50
N LEU A 144 8.28 -4.31 4.02
CA LEU A 144 8.41 -4.73 2.62
C LEU A 144 7.79 -3.70 1.67
N LEU A 145 6.59 -3.21 1.95
CA LEU A 145 5.92 -2.16 1.16
C LEU A 145 6.77 -0.89 1.09
N LYS A 146 7.29 -0.44 2.22
CA LYS A 146 8.13 0.76 2.33
C LYS A 146 9.40 0.62 1.50
N GLN A 147 10.10 -0.53 1.62
CA GLN A 147 11.30 -0.82 0.82
C GLN A 147 11.00 -0.82 -0.68
N ASP A 148 9.87 -1.43 -1.10
CA ASP A 148 9.45 -1.45 -2.48
C ASP A 148 9.22 -0.04 -3.03
N CYS A 149 8.49 0.80 -2.30
CA CYS A 149 8.22 2.18 -2.68
C CYS A 149 9.50 3.01 -2.76
N LEU A 150 10.41 2.88 -1.80
CA LEU A 150 11.71 3.59 -1.82
C LEU A 150 12.56 3.16 -3.01
N ALA A 151 12.68 1.85 -3.26
CA ALA A 151 13.42 1.32 -4.41
C ALA A 151 12.84 1.80 -5.75
N PHE A 152 11.52 1.83 -5.85
CA PHE A 152 10.83 2.36 -7.02
C PHE A 152 11.13 3.84 -7.25
N HIS A 153 11.02 4.68 -6.23
CA HIS A 153 11.32 6.11 -6.32
C HIS A 153 12.78 6.38 -6.68
N HIS A 154 13.70 5.63 -6.10
CA HIS A 154 15.13 5.73 -6.44
C HIS A 154 15.38 5.44 -7.92
N LYS A 155 14.78 4.41 -8.47
CA LYS A 155 14.89 4.08 -9.90
C LYS A 155 14.31 5.16 -10.80
N LEU A 156 13.14 5.71 -10.48
CA LEU A 156 12.54 6.81 -11.24
C LEU A 156 13.44 8.04 -11.30
N GLN A 157 14.05 8.40 -10.17
CA GLN A 157 14.93 9.55 -10.07
C GLN A 157 16.16 9.39 -10.98
N HIS A 158 16.74 8.19 -11.07
CA HIS A 158 17.89 7.92 -11.91
C HIS A 158 17.54 7.80 -13.39
N SER A 159 16.36 7.26 -13.72
CA SER A 159 15.89 7.19 -15.10
C SER A 159 15.56 8.56 -15.67
N GLY A 160 15.04 9.49 -14.87
CA GLY A 160 14.79 10.88 -15.26
C GLY A 160 16.07 11.66 -15.61
N ASN A 161 17.18 11.41 -14.92
CA ASN A 161 18.47 12.02 -15.21
C ASN A 161 19.11 11.51 -16.51
N THR A 162 18.77 10.30 -16.94
CA THR A 162 19.29 9.73 -18.21
C THR A 162 18.62 10.34 -19.44
N VAL A 163 17.36 10.78 -19.33
CA VAL A 163 16.61 11.40 -20.44
C VAL A 163 17.05 12.86 -20.70
N LEU A 164 17.59 13.55 -19.69
CA LEU A 164 18.09 14.94 -19.83
C LEU A 164 19.50 15.03 -20.43
N SER A 165 20.18 13.93 -20.68
CA SER A 165 21.51 13.88 -21.29
C SER A 165 21.52 13.59 -22.80
N VAL A 166 20.37 13.58 -23.48
CA VAL A 166 20.32 13.54 -24.93
C VAL A 166 20.64 14.93 -25.46
N GLN A 167 21.88 15.13 -25.92
CA GLN A 167 22.31 16.35 -26.59
C GLN A 167 21.44 16.64 -27.84
N PRO A 168 21.13 17.90 -28.10
CA PRO A 168 20.45 18.26 -29.35
C PRO A 168 21.32 17.93 -30.57
N PRO A 169 20.74 17.56 -31.71
CA PRO A 169 21.48 17.22 -32.90
C PRO A 169 22.35 18.40 -33.35
N LEU A 170 23.62 18.12 -33.65
CA LEU A 170 24.55 19.08 -34.20
C LEU A 170 23.94 19.73 -35.45
N SER A 171 23.76 21.08 -35.43
CA SER A 171 23.39 21.86 -36.57
C SER A 171 24.46 21.76 -37.64
N TYR A 172 24.11 21.20 -38.80
CA TYR A 172 24.93 21.31 -40.00
C TYR A 172 25.03 22.79 -40.38
N SER A 173 26.22 23.35 -40.20
CA SER A 173 26.61 24.62 -40.83
C SER A 173 27.07 24.36 -42.26
N ARG A 174 26.51 25.06 -43.19
CA ARG A 174 26.96 25.14 -44.58
C ARG A 174 28.27 25.95 -44.66
#